data_c971d2859465502b84eeb37d76e5bda8
#
_entry.id   c971d2859465502b84eeb37d76e5bda8
#
_cell.length_a   1.000
_cell.length_b   1.000
_cell.length_c   1.000
_cell.angle_alpha   90.00
_cell.angle_beta   90.00
_cell.angle_gamma   90.00
#
_symmetry.space_group_name_H-M   'P 1'
#
loop_
_entity.id
_entity.type
_entity.pdbx_description
1 polymer ?
#
loop_
_entity_poly.entity_id
_entity_poly.type
_entity_poly.pdbx_seq_one_letter_code
_entity_poly.pdbx_strand_id
1 'polypeptide(L)'
;MLPKAVGLTAAKKNIANVPLLIKALENGDGDLLRVASEDWLHQPYRGGIIAGYFDIRQRALDAGACAVFLSGAGPTMLAVSTVDMKKQLADITSDMENTWQVKRIKVDFDGVTVERT
;
A
#
# COMPACT_ATOMS: atom_id res chain seq x y z
N MET A 1 6.20 2.83 16.69
CA MET A 1 5.79 1.78 17.65
C MET A 1 4.28 1.58 17.52
N LEU A 2 3.84 0.33 17.50
CA LEU A 2 2.41 0.03 17.44
C LEU A 2 1.76 0.18 18.83
N PRO A 3 0.48 0.60 18.92
CA PRO A 3 -0.20 0.66 20.21
C PRO A 3 -0.43 -0.76 20.76
N LYS A 4 -0.45 -0.87 22.10
CA LYS A 4 -0.73 -2.13 22.78
C LYS A 4 -2.23 -2.55 22.68
N ALA A 5 -3.10 -1.60 22.43
CA ALA A 5 -4.53 -1.81 22.27
C ALA A 5 -5.08 -0.83 21.23
N VAL A 6 -6.14 -1.22 20.56
CA VAL A 6 -6.87 -0.42 19.58
C VAL A 6 -8.36 -0.41 19.90
N GLY A 7 -9.05 0.65 19.49
CA GLY A 7 -10.49 0.73 19.66
C GLY A 7 -11.24 -0.34 18.85
N LEU A 8 -12.36 -0.81 19.37
CA LEU A 8 -13.19 -1.84 18.73
C LEU A 8 -13.62 -1.43 17.30
N THR A 9 -13.91 -0.16 17.07
CA THR A 9 -14.29 0.34 15.73
C THR A 9 -13.17 0.17 14.73
N ALA A 10 -11.92 0.49 15.10
CA ALA A 10 -10.75 0.31 14.24
C ALA A 10 -10.51 -1.18 13.92
N ALA A 11 -10.60 -2.05 14.93
CA ALA A 11 -10.49 -3.49 14.75
C ALA A 11 -11.56 -4.04 13.80
N LYS A 12 -12.83 -3.66 13.97
CA LYS A 12 -13.93 -4.09 13.09
C LYS A 12 -13.74 -3.64 11.65
N LYS A 13 -13.29 -2.41 11.42
CA LYS A 13 -13.02 -1.91 10.07
C LYS A 13 -11.92 -2.72 9.38
N ASN A 14 -10.81 -2.98 10.05
CA ASN A 14 -9.74 -3.81 9.48
C ASN A 14 -10.20 -5.24 9.16
N ILE A 15 -10.97 -5.86 10.04
CA ILE A 15 -11.53 -7.21 9.81
C ILE A 15 -12.46 -7.18 8.58
N ALA A 16 -13.33 -6.19 8.46
CA ALA A 16 -14.25 -6.06 7.34
C ALA A 16 -13.53 -5.80 6.00
N ASN A 17 -12.39 -5.12 6.03
CA ASN A 17 -11.62 -4.82 4.82
C ASN A 17 -10.94 -6.06 4.21
N VAL A 18 -10.62 -7.09 5.00
CA VAL A 18 -9.91 -8.29 4.50
C VAL A 18 -10.66 -8.98 3.36
N PRO A 19 -11.93 -9.40 3.50
CA PRO A 19 -12.67 -10.02 2.39
C PRO A 19 -12.90 -9.08 1.21
N LEU A 20 -13.06 -7.77 1.47
CA LEU A 20 -13.21 -6.77 0.42
C LEU A 20 -11.92 -6.62 -0.40
N LEU A 21 -10.76 -6.66 0.27
CA LEU A 21 -9.46 -6.61 -0.39
C LEU A 21 -9.25 -7.80 -1.34
N ILE A 22 -9.57 -9.01 -0.87
CA ILE A 22 -9.50 -10.22 -1.69
C ILE A 22 -10.40 -10.07 -2.91
N LYS A 23 -11.63 -9.62 -2.70
CA LYS A 23 -12.62 -9.47 -3.78
C LYS A 23 -12.21 -8.40 -4.80
N ALA A 24 -11.64 -7.29 -4.33
CA ALA A 24 -11.12 -6.25 -5.20
C ALA A 24 -9.98 -6.77 -6.10
N LEU A 25 -9.07 -7.54 -5.54
CA LEU A 25 -7.95 -8.14 -6.29
C LEU A 25 -8.43 -9.19 -7.30
N GLU A 26 -9.37 -10.06 -6.93
CA GLU A 26 -9.95 -11.06 -7.83
C GLU A 26 -10.64 -10.43 -9.04
N ASN A 27 -11.35 -9.33 -8.83
CA ASN A 27 -12.14 -8.67 -9.87
C ASN A 27 -11.38 -7.56 -10.62
N GLY A 28 -10.17 -7.19 -10.18
CA GLY A 28 -9.46 -6.03 -10.72
C GLY A 28 -10.17 -4.70 -10.44
N ASP A 29 -10.93 -4.63 -9.34
CA ASP A 29 -11.72 -3.46 -8.95
C ASP A 29 -10.85 -2.46 -8.17
N GLY A 30 -10.35 -1.44 -8.88
CA GLY A 30 -9.48 -0.42 -8.30
C GLY A 30 -10.17 0.49 -7.28
N ASP A 31 -11.45 0.77 -7.44
CA ASP A 31 -12.22 1.61 -6.50
C ASP A 31 -12.46 0.86 -5.20
N LEU A 32 -12.86 -0.40 -5.28
CA LEU A 32 -13.00 -1.26 -4.11
C LEU A 32 -11.66 -1.49 -3.42
N LEU A 33 -10.57 -1.65 -4.21
CA LEU A 33 -9.21 -1.81 -3.67
C LEU A 33 -8.79 -0.58 -2.85
N ARG A 34 -9.11 0.62 -3.32
CA ARG A 34 -8.83 1.86 -2.62
C ARG A 34 -9.43 1.88 -1.22
N VAL A 35 -10.71 1.54 -1.10
CA VAL A 35 -11.43 1.48 0.18
C VAL A 35 -10.91 0.34 1.06
N ALA A 36 -10.76 -0.85 0.48
CA ALA A 36 -10.36 -2.05 1.22
C ALA A 36 -8.90 -2.02 1.69
N SER A 37 -8.04 -1.18 1.08
CA SER A 37 -6.65 -1.00 1.49
C SER A 37 -6.46 -0.02 2.65
N GLU A 38 -7.53 0.63 3.12
CA GLU A 38 -7.46 1.47 4.32
C GLU A 38 -7.16 0.62 5.56
N ASP A 39 -6.22 1.10 6.35
CA ASP A 39 -5.73 0.41 7.54
C ASP A 39 -5.86 1.34 8.75
N TRP A 40 -6.41 0.79 9.81
CA TRP A 40 -6.67 1.49 11.08
C TRP A 40 -5.79 0.98 12.23
N LEU A 41 -4.97 -0.06 11.98
CA LEU A 41 -4.20 -0.75 13.02
C LEU A 41 -2.68 -0.58 12.90
N HIS A 42 -2.16 -0.43 11.69
CA HIS A 42 -0.73 -0.50 11.43
C HIS A 42 -0.19 0.76 10.73
N GLN A 43 -0.67 1.06 9.53
CA GLN A 43 -0.13 2.13 8.69
C GLN A 43 -0.23 3.52 9.29
N PRO A 44 -1.30 3.91 10.04
CA PRO A 44 -1.35 5.22 10.68
C PRO A 44 -0.19 5.46 11.67
N TYR A 45 0.25 4.41 12.33
CA TYR A 45 1.35 4.48 13.31
C TYR A 45 2.71 4.32 12.66
N ARG A 46 2.86 3.36 11.75
CA ARG A 46 4.13 3.12 11.05
C ARG A 46 4.47 4.22 10.06
N GLY A 47 3.48 4.74 9.36
CA GLY A 47 3.66 5.85 8.43
C GLY A 47 4.21 7.11 9.09
N GLY A 48 3.85 7.36 10.35
CA GLY A 48 4.35 8.51 11.10
C GLY A 48 5.86 8.50 11.39
N ILE A 49 6.53 7.36 11.27
CA ILE A 49 7.99 7.25 11.46
C ILE A 49 8.76 7.12 10.14
N ILE A 50 8.06 7.13 9.01
CA ILE A 50 8.65 7.09 7.67
C ILE A 50 8.50 8.47 7.04
N ALA A 51 9.62 9.19 6.91
CA ALA A 51 9.61 10.52 6.33
C ALA A 51 8.98 10.52 4.92
N GLY A 52 8.00 11.40 4.71
CA GLY A 52 7.31 11.54 3.43
C GLY A 52 6.17 10.54 3.18
N TYR A 53 5.93 9.55 4.05
CA TYR A 53 4.93 8.50 3.81
C TYR A 53 3.55 9.04 3.44
N PHE A 54 2.98 9.91 4.27
CA PHE A 54 1.62 10.40 4.05
C PHE A 54 1.52 11.29 2.81
N ASP A 55 2.54 12.09 2.54
CA ASP A 55 2.59 12.95 1.36
C ASP A 55 2.74 12.12 0.07
N ILE A 56 3.67 11.19 0.04
CA ILE A 56 3.83 10.26 -1.10
C ILE A 56 2.53 9.49 -1.35
N ARG A 57 1.92 8.95 -0.28
CA ARG A 57 0.67 8.20 -0.37
C ARG A 57 -0.44 9.07 -1.00
N GLN A 58 -0.64 10.27 -0.50
CA GLN A 58 -1.69 11.17 -1.01
C GLN A 58 -1.43 11.55 -2.46
N ARG A 59 -0.23 12.01 -2.79
CA ARG A 59 0.14 12.43 -4.15
C ARG A 59 0.05 11.27 -5.15
N ALA A 60 0.40 10.06 -4.76
CA ALA A 60 0.27 8.88 -5.61
C ALA A 60 -1.20 8.50 -5.87
N LEU A 61 -2.07 8.59 -4.84
CA LEU A 61 -3.52 8.38 -5.01
C LEU A 61 -4.13 9.44 -5.92
N ASP A 62 -3.75 10.71 -5.75
CA ASP A 62 -4.22 11.83 -6.59
C ASP A 62 -3.74 11.69 -8.03
N ALA A 63 -2.56 11.10 -8.24
CA ALA A 63 -2.01 10.80 -9.57
C ALA A 63 -2.65 9.55 -10.23
N GLY A 64 -3.57 8.87 -9.56
CA GLY A 64 -4.35 7.76 -10.12
C GLY A 64 -3.96 6.35 -9.66
N ALA A 65 -3.14 6.21 -8.62
CA ALA A 65 -2.96 4.91 -7.98
C ALA A 65 -4.29 4.39 -7.40
N CYS A 66 -4.60 3.13 -7.62
CA CYS A 66 -5.77 2.49 -7.03
C CYS A 66 -5.64 2.34 -5.52
N ALA A 67 -4.45 1.97 -5.05
CA ALA A 67 -4.13 1.86 -3.64
C ALA A 67 -2.64 2.14 -3.39
N VAL A 68 -2.32 2.64 -2.20
CA VAL A 68 -0.93 2.84 -1.74
C VAL A 68 -0.83 2.43 -0.28
N PHE A 69 0.07 1.52 0.03
CA PHE A 69 0.25 0.99 1.38
C PHE A 69 1.68 0.55 1.64
N LEU A 70 1.99 0.30 2.91
CA LEU A 70 3.29 -0.22 3.32
C LEU A 70 3.44 -1.70 2.95
N SER A 71 4.61 -2.06 2.46
CA SER A 71 5.00 -3.46 2.33
C SER A 71 5.59 -3.95 3.66
N GLY A 72 4.82 -4.78 4.37
CA GLY A 72 5.20 -5.24 5.70
C GLY A 72 5.37 -4.07 6.68
N ALA A 73 6.47 -4.04 7.40
CA ALA A 73 6.78 -2.97 8.36
C ALA A 73 7.29 -1.66 7.72
N GLY A 74 7.45 -1.62 6.41
CA GLY A 74 8.10 -0.52 5.70
C GLY A 74 9.64 -0.55 5.84
N PRO A 75 10.36 0.44 5.33
CA PRO A 75 9.87 1.67 4.72
C PRO A 75 9.36 1.50 3.27
N THR A 76 9.47 0.32 2.67
CA THR A 76 8.99 0.08 1.32
C THR A 76 7.49 0.33 1.20
N MET A 77 7.10 1.13 0.20
CA MET A 77 5.71 1.40 -0.15
C MET A 77 5.35 0.67 -1.44
N LEU A 78 4.13 0.20 -1.53
CA LEU A 78 3.57 -0.40 -2.74
C LEU A 78 2.43 0.48 -3.26
N ALA A 79 2.56 0.95 -4.49
CA ALA A 79 1.49 1.61 -5.21
C ALA A 79 0.93 0.64 -6.26
N VAL A 80 -0.37 0.40 -6.20
CA VAL A 80 -1.09 -0.47 -7.14
C VAL A 80 -1.80 0.41 -8.18
N SER A 81 -1.62 0.10 -9.46
CA SER A 81 -2.23 0.84 -10.55
C SER A 81 -2.47 -0.07 -11.76
N THR A 82 -3.47 0.26 -12.57
CA THR A 82 -3.74 -0.37 -13.86
C THR A 82 -2.87 0.18 -15.01
N VAL A 83 -2.15 1.27 -14.75
CA VAL A 83 -1.25 1.93 -15.70
C VAL A 83 0.17 2.03 -15.13
N ASP A 84 1.15 2.21 -16.00
CA ASP A 84 2.52 2.44 -15.55
C ASP A 84 2.67 3.83 -14.92
N MET A 85 2.96 3.87 -13.63
CA MET A 85 3.15 5.09 -12.85
C MET A 85 4.60 5.35 -12.46
N LYS A 86 5.57 4.61 -13.03
CA LYS A 86 6.98 4.72 -12.62
C LYS A 86 7.50 6.15 -12.69
N LYS A 87 7.20 6.86 -13.78
CA LYS A 87 7.63 8.25 -13.96
C LYS A 87 6.97 9.18 -12.95
N GLN A 88 5.65 9.11 -12.82
CA GLN A 88 4.89 9.93 -11.87
C GLN A 88 5.37 9.73 -10.43
N LEU A 89 5.63 8.47 -10.03
CA LEU A 89 6.12 8.17 -8.69
C LEU A 89 7.56 8.66 -8.49
N ALA A 90 8.41 8.58 -9.51
CA ALA A 90 9.75 9.16 -9.47
C ALA A 90 9.70 10.68 -9.29
N ASP A 91 8.81 11.37 -10.01
CA ASP A 91 8.62 12.81 -9.89
C ASP A 91 8.06 13.18 -8.49
N ILE A 92 7.07 12.42 -7.99
CA ILE A 92 6.48 12.61 -6.64
C ILE A 92 7.53 12.49 -5.55
N THR A 93 8.49 11.59 -5.69
CA THR A 93 9.49 11.30 -4.66
C THR A 93 10.78 12.09 -4.81
N SER A 94 10.93 12.88 -5.88
CA SER A 94 12.16 13.61 -6.21
C SER A 94 12.50 14.74 -5.24
N ASP A 95 11.49 15.33 -4.59
CA ASP A 95 11.61 16.44 -3.64
C ASP A 95 11.53 16.01 -2.17
N MET A 96 11.53 14.68 -1.92
CA MET A 96 11.46 14.13 -0.57
C MET A 96 12.82 14.19 0.14
N GLU A 97 12.79 14.31 1.46
CA GLU A 97 13.99 14.31 2.32
C GLU A 97 14.83 13.05 2.12
N ASN A 98 14.19 11.89 1.99
CA ASN A 98 14.84 10.63 1.75
C ASN A 98 14.98 10.33 0.25
N THR A 99 16.04 9.62 -0.11
CA THR A 99 16.20 9.09 -1.47
C THR A 99 15.32 7.86 -1.68
N TRP A 100 14.35 7.98 -2.60
CA TRP A 100 13.45 6.90 -2.97
C TRP A 100 13.87 6.26 -4.30
N GLN A 101 13.84 4.93 -4.34
CA GLN A 101 13.99 4.16 -5.57
C GLN A 101 12.62 3.65 -6.02
N VAL A 102 12.23 3.99 -7.24
CA VAL A 102 10.97 3.53 -7.83
C VAL A 102 11.24 2.35 -8.76
N LYS A 103 10.61 1.20 -8.46
CA LYS A 103 10.70 -0.01 -9.26
C LYS A 103 9.31 -0.42 -9.72
N ARG A 104 9.15 -0.70 -11.01
CA ARG A 104 7.97 -1.36 -11.53
C ARG A 104 8.09 -2.86 -11.32
N ILE A 105 7.08 -3.45 -10.72
CA ILE A 105 6.93 -4.90 -10.57
C ILE A 105 5.62 -5.34 -11.20
N LYS A 106 5.53 -6.62 -11.54
CA LYS A 106 4.31 -7.25 -12.03
C LYS A 106 3.79 -8.23 -11.00
N VAL A 107 2.50 -8.53 -11.08
CA VAL A 107 1.92 -9.64 -10.30
C VAL A 107 2.54 -10.95 -10.77
N ASP A 108 2.97 -11.76 -9.83
CA ASP A 108 3.43 -13.12 -10.09
C ASP A 108 2.22 -14.06 -10.00
N PHE A 109 1.94 -14.78 -11.08
CA PHE A 109 0.82 -15.71 -11.18
C PHE A 109 1.19 -17.16 -10.81
N ASP A 110 2.49 -17.45 -10.68
CA ASP A 110 2.96 -18.79 -10.32
C ASP A 110 2.96 -19.01 -8.80
N GLY A 111 3.05 -17.91 -8.04
CA GLY A 111 3.09 -17.95 -6.58
C GLY A 111 4.38 -18.58 -6.03
N VAL A 112 4.27 -19.27 -4.90
CA VAL A 112 5.41 -19.92 -4.25
C VAL A 112 5.80 -21.17 -5.00
N THR A 113 7.05 -21.24 -5.46
CA THR A 113 7.65 -22.43 -6.06
C THR A 113 8.64 -23.08 -5.08
N VAL A 114 8.68 -24.42 -5.03
CA VAL A 114 9.59 -25.17 -4.17
C VAL A 114 10.48 -26.05 -5.04
N GLU A 115 11.78 -25.78 -5.01
CA GLU A 115 12.78 -26.66 -5.61
C GLU A 115 13.26 -27.67 -4.54
N ARG A 116 13.17 -28.96 -4.83
CA ARG A 116 13.75 -30.00 -4.00
C ARG A 116 15.15 -30.31 -4.50
N THR A 117 16.13 -30.01 -3.71
CA THR A 117 17.53 -30.43 -3.91
C THR A 117 17.75 -31.84 -3.37
#